data_802378fab7e791a3c1a89563dee25dcf
#
_entry.id   802378fab7e791a3c1a89563dee25dcf
#
_cell.length_a   1.000
_cell.length_b   1.000
_cell.length_c   1.000
_cell.angle_alpha   90.00
_cell.angle_beta   90.00
_cell.angle_gamma   90.00
#
_symmetry.space_group_name_H-M   'P 1'
#
loop_
_entity.id
_entity.type
_entity.pdbx_description
1 polymer ?
#
loop_
_entity_poly.entity_id
_entity_poly.type
_entity_poly.pdbx_seq_one_letter_code
_entity_poly.pdbx_strand_id
1 'polypeptide(L)' 'MESQIYVIIAGAGKVGWNLARELIAKDREVTLIESDHRRYRVVEEELEHAVQYGDATELWVLER' A
#
# COMPACT_ATOMS: atom_id res chain seq x y z
N MET A 1 -22.20 -12.45 5.98
CA MET A 1 -20.98 -12.33 5.41
C MET A 1 -20.37 -10.98 5.61
N GLU A 2 -19.20 -10.93 5.96
CA GLU A 2 -18.63 -9.67 6.18
C GLU A 2 -18.04 -9.12 4.93
N SER A 3 -18.10 -7.83 4.79
CA SER A 3 -17.50 -7.19 3.66
C SER A 3 -16.02 -7.04 3.93
N GLN A 4 -15.25 -7.21 2.88
CA GLN A 4 -13.84 -7.00 2.97
C GLN A 4 -13.52 -5.56 2.67
N ILE A 5 -12.73 -4.95 3.54
CA ILE A 5 -12.30 -3.60 3.32
C ILE A 5 -10.91 -3.65 2.72
N TYR A 6 -10.80 -3.14 1.51
CA TYR A 6 -9.55 -3.11 0.80
C TYR A 6 -9.08 -1.67 0.74
N VAL A 7 -7.95 -1.39 1.35
CA VAL A 7 -7.46 -0.02 1.47
C VAL A 7 -6.25 0.17 0.56
N ILE A 8 -6.28 1.23 -0.23
CA ILE A 8 -5.14 1.58 -1.07
C ILE A 8 -4.57 2.88 -0.56
N ILE A 9 -3.30 2.86 -0.22
CA ILE A 9 -2.61 4.01 0.30
C ILE A 9 -1.60 4.48 -0.71
N ALA A 10 -1.71 5.72 -1.14
CA ALA A 10 -0.79 6.28 -2.11
C ALA A 10 0.35 6.97 -1.40
N GLY A 11 1.54 6.45 -1.58
CA GLY A 11 2.72 7.05 -0.98
C GLY A 11 3.10 6.36 0.32
N ALA A 12 4.37 5.97 0.40
CA ALA A 12 4.87 5.27 1.58
C ALA A 12 5.64 6.22 2.49
N GLY A 13 5.16 7.44 2.64
CA GLY A 13 5.71 8.35 3.60
C GLY A 13 5.45 7.84 5.00
N LYS A 14 5.94 8.61 5.98
CA LYS A 14 5.85 8.15 7.36
C LYS A 14 4.42 7.80 7.77
N VAL A 15 3.48 8.67 7.40
CA VAL A 15 2.10 8.45 7.77
C VAL A 15 1.51 7.26 7.06
N GLY A 16 1.73 7.16 5.75
CA GLY A 16 1.19 6.05 4.98
C GLY A 16 1.77 4.72 5.41
N TRP A 17 3.06 4.69 5.66
CA TRP A 17 3.73 3.47 6.10
C TRP A 17 3.17 3.00 7.44
N ASN A 18 3.05 3.94 8.40
CA ASN A 18 2.53 3.57 9.71
C ASN A 18 1.08 3.12 9.64
N LEU A 19 0.29 3.78 8.80
CA LEU A 19 -1.10 3.40 8.63
C LEU A 19 -1.21 1.99 8.04
N ALA A 20 -0.41 1.70 7.02
CA ALA A 20 -0.44 0.38 6.41
C ALA A 20 -0.05 -0.69 7.43
N ARG A 21 0.98 -0.41 8.22
CA ARG A 21 1.43 -1.37 9.20
C ARG A 21 0.35 -1.64 10.23
N GLU A 22 -0.35 -0.60 10.65
CA GLU A 22 -1.39 -0.76 11.63
C GLU A 22 -2.58 -1.54 11.08
N LEU A 23 -2.95 -1.28 9.84
CA LEU A 23 -4.07 -1.97 9.24
C LEU A 23 -3.76 -3.45 9.01
N ILE A 24 -2.53 -3.75 8.61
CA ILE A 24 -2.13 -5.13 8.44
C ILE A 24 -2.17 -5.87 9.77
N ALA A 25 -1.76 -5.19 10.84
CA ALA A 25 -1.80 -5.80 12.16
C ALA A 25 -3.22 -6.11 12.60
N LYS A 26 -4.19 -5.40 12.04
CA LYS A 26 -5.59 -5.65 12.32
C LYS A 26 -6.24 -6.57 11.30
N ASP A 27 -5.42 -7.25 10.53
CA ASP A 27 -5.88 -8.23 9.56
C ASP A 27 -6.73 -7.60 8.46
N ARG A 28 -6.39 -6.39 8.06
CA ARG A 28 -7.07 -5.73 6.96
C ARG A 28 -6.26 -5.87 5.69
N GLU A 29 -6.92 -5.88 4.56
CA GLU A 29 -6.22 -5.95 3.29
C GLU A 29 -5.80 -4.56 2.86
N VAL A 30 -4.50 -4.39 2.63
CA VAL A 30 -3.93 -3.09 2.32
C VAL A 30 -2.96 -3.24 1.17
N THR A 31 -3.00 -2.28 0.25
CA THR A 31 -1.99 -2.16 -0.78
C THR A 31 -1.41 -0.76 -0.69
N LEU A 32 -0.11 -0.68 -0.48
CA LEU A 32 0.59 0.59 -0.42
C LEU A 32 1.29 0.78 -1.75
N ILE A 33 1.00 1.88 -2.43
CA ILE A 33 1.58 2.15 -3.74
C ILE A 33 2.60 3.25 -3.61
N GLU A 34 3.82 2.96 -4.01
CA GLU A 34 4.93 3.90 -3.86
C GLU A 34 5.58 4.13 -5.21
N SER A 35 5.73 5.39 -5.58
CA SER A 35 6.36 5.75 -6.84
C SER A 35 7.84 6.06 -6.71
N ASP A 36 8.33 6.23 -5.50
CA ASP A 36 9.75 6.47 -5.26
C ASP A 36 10.44 5.12 -5.08
N HIS A 37 11.33 4.79 -6.00
CA HIS A 37 11.95 3.47 -6.01
C HIS A 37 12.75 3.19 -4.75
N ARG A 38 13.43 4.20 -4.21
CA ARG A 38 14.22 4.00 -3.01
C ARG A 38 13.33 3.67 -1.82
N ARG A 39 12.24 4.43 -1.67
CA ARG A 39 11.33 4.21 -0.57
C ARG A 39 10.62 2.89 -0.72
N TYR A 40 10.28 2.54 -1.96
CA TYR A 40 9.64 1.26 -2.21
C TYR A 40 10.50 0.11 -1.71
N ARG A 41 11.80 0.15 -1.98
CA ARG A 41 12.67 -0.95 -1.59
C ARG A 41 12.76 -1.08 -0.08
N VAL A 42 12.77 0.05 0.62
CA VAL A 42 12.83 0.02 2.08
C VAL A 42 11.54 -0.56 2.65
N VAL A 43 10.40 -0.12 2.12
CA VAL A 43 9.12 -0.58 2.63
C VAL A 43 8.87 -2.03 2.27
N GLU A 44 9.35 -2.43 1.11
CA GLU A 44 9.14 -3.81 0.66
C GLU A 44 9.78 -4.81 1.61
N GLU A 45 10.89 -4.44 2.21
CA GLU A 45 11.55 -5.35 3.14
C GLU A 45 10.68 -5.66 4.33
N GLU A 46 9.79 -4.75 4.69
CA GLU A 46 8.92 -4.97 5.82
C GLU A 46 7.54 -5.44 5.41
N LEU A 47 6.97 -4.84 4.40
CA LEU A 47 5.58 -5.12 4.02
C LEU A 47 5.44 -6.14 2.90
N GLU A 48 6.53 -6.46 2.23
CA GLU A 48 6.55 -7.47 1.19
C GLU A 48 5.50 -7.19 0.13
N HIS A 49 4.61 -8.13 -0.12
CA HIS A 49 3.66 -7.99 -1.22
C HIS A 49 2.58 -6.96 -0.96
N ALA A 50 2.53 -6.40 0.22
CA ALA A 50 1.53 -5.36 0.49
C ALA A 50 1.93 -4.01 -0.12
N VAL A 51 3.15 -3.88 -0.63
CA VAL A 51 3.56 -2.65 -1.26
C VAL A 51 3.84 -2.92 -2.74
N GLN A 52 3.45 -1.97 -3.59
CA GLN A 52 3.66 -2.08 -5.01
C GLN A 52 4.37 -0.83 -5.50
N TYR A 53 5.25 -1.01 -6.48
CA TYR A 53 5.96 0.09 -7.07
C TYR A 53 5.15 0.61 -8.25
N GLY A 54 4.86 1.88 -8.23
CA GLY A 54 4.11 2.46 -9.32
C GLY A 54 3.45 3.76 -8.93
N ASP A 55 2.58 4.21 -9.81
CA ASP A 55 1.85 5.45 -9.63
C ASP A 55 0.40 5.14 -9.37
N ALA A 56 -0.13 5.65 -8.28
CA ALA A 56 -1.53 5.39 -7.94
C ALA A 56 -2.47 5.86 -9.04
N THR A 57 -2.07 6.88 -9.80
CA THR A 57 -2.88 7.33 -10.91
C THR A 57 -3.01 6.27 -11.99
N GLU A 58 -1.93 5.54 -12.22
CA GLU A 58 -1.95 4.47 -13.21
C GLU A 58 -2.87 3.34 -12.77
N LEU A 59 -2.90 3.09 -11.49
CA LEU A 59 -3.79 2.04 -11.00
C LEU A 59 -5.24 2.40 -11.26
N TRP A 60 -5.58 3.67 -11.08
CA TRP A 60 -6.93 4.13 -11.35
C TRP A 60 -7.30 3.94 -12.82
N VAL A 61 -6.35 4.22 -13.70
CA VAL A 61 -6.60 4.06 -15.12
C VAL A 61 -6.84 2.60 -15.46
N LEU A 62 -6.09 1.72 -14.86
CA LEU A 62 -6.23 0.30 -15.14
C LEU A 62 -7.57 -0.26 -14.69
N GLU A 63 -8.14 0.33 -13.66
CA GLU A 63 -9.38 -0.18 -13.15
C GLU A 63 -10.59 0.27 -13.94
N ARG A 64 -10.41 1.23 -14.84
CA ARG A 64 -11.52 1.71 -15.63
C ARG A 64 -11.70 0.88 -16.85
#